data_d3cae5ba1bebb38916c7f0b2c9dcb567
#
_entry.id   d3cae5ba1bebb38916c7f0b2c9dcb567
#
_cell.length_a   1.000
_cell.length_b   1.000
_cell.length_c   1.000
_cell.angle_alpha   90.00
_cell.angle_beta   90.00
_cell.angle_gamma   90.00
#
_symmetry.space_group_name_H-M   'P 1'
#
loop_
_entity.id
_entity.type
_entity.pdbx_description
1 polymer ?
#
loop_
_entity_poly.entity_id
_entity_poly.type
_entity_poly.pdbx_seq_one_letter_code
_entity_poly.pdbx_strand_id
1 'polypeptide(L)'
;MKYTTIVFDCDGTLLNTATDLANAVNHVLRTHNFPEKSLAEVKAALGNAVTYLMRQCLPSTVADHELEPYIEEFKAYYGEHLKDTTAPYPGILDMLDELREQGYKLAIVSNKIQEGVTPLNKEYFGDRLPVAIGERPGLQRKPAPDMVLQALKELNSPPEESIYVGDSEVDVATAENSGLLCIGVTWGFREESLHQELGVTHIAQKADDILSIIETLNK
;
A
#
# COMPACT_ATOMS: atom_id res chain seq x y z
N MET A 1 -6.05 -6.11 25.78
CA MET A 1 -5.10 -5.81 24.69
C MET A 1 -4.96 -4.31 24.60
N LYS A 2 -3.75 -3.82 24.46
CA LYS A 2 -3.47 -2.38 24.25
C LYS A 2 -3.80 -1.98 22.80
N TYR A 3 -3.39 -2.81 21.85
CA TYR A 3 -3.69 -2.62 20.43
C TYR A 3 -4.76 -3.61 20.00
N THR A 4 -5.80 -3.12 19.34
CA THR A 4 -6.99 -3.88 18.94
C THR A 4 -7.29 -3.76 17.43
N THR A 5 -6.60 -2.84 16.73
CA THR A 5 -6.85 -2.51 15.32
C THR A 5 -5.55 -2.47 14.53
N ILE A 6 -5.56 -3.07 13.34
CA ILE A 6 -4.41 -3.07 12.43
C ILE A 6 -4.86 -2.50 11.08
N VAL A 7 -4.17 -1.47 10.64
CA VAL A 7 -4.34 -0.83 9.32
C VAL A 7 -3.17 -1.21 8.45
N PHE A 8 -3.42 -1.79 7.30
CA PHE A 8 -2.40 -2.23 6.34
C PHE A 8 -2.36 -1.31 5.11
N ASP A 9 -1.18 -1.05 4.58
CA ASP A 9 -1.06 -0.69 3.18
C ASP A 9 -1.39 -1.89 2.28
N CYS A 10 -1.67 -1.63 1.00
CA CYS A 10 -2.05 -2.64 0.02
C CYS A 10 -0.85 -3.11 -0.81
N ASP A 11 -0.32 -2.18 -1.62
CA ASP A 11 0.68 -2.47 -2.66
C ASP A 11 2.09 -2.55 -2.05
N GLY A 12 2.72 -3.71 -2.08
CA GLY A 12 4.03 -3.94 -1.43
C GLY A 12 3.92 -4.46 0.00
N THR A 13 2.76 -4.38 0.62
CA THR A 13 2.52 -4.85 1.99
C THR A 13 1.67 -6.12 2.01
N LEU A 14 0.43 -6.06 1.55
CA LEU A 14 -0.45 -7.23 1.45
C LEU A 14 -0.35 -7.92 0.08
N LEU A 15 -0.24 -7.17 -1.00
CA LEU A 15 -0.21 -7.65 -2.38
C LEU A 15 1.11 -7.32 -3.08
N ASN A 16 1.66 -8.31 -3.79
CA ASN A 16 2.73 -8.08 -4.74
C ASN A 16 2.16 -7.62 -6.09
N THR A 17 2.04 -6.32 -6.26
CA THR A 17 1.47 -5.66 -7.44
C THR A 17 2.52 -5.11 -8.39
N ALA A 18 3.80 -5.23 -8.06
CA ALA A 18 4.90 -4.55 -8.76
C ALA A 18 4.96 -4.86 -10.25
N THR A 19 4.75 -6.13 -10.64
CA THR A 19 4.85 -6.56 -12.04
C THR A 19 3.71 -5.99 -12.88
N ASP A 20 2.48 -6.02 -12.39
CA ASP A 20 1.33 -5.50 -13.14
C ASP A 20 1.42 -3.98 -13.27
N LEU A 21 1.88 -3.28 -12.22
CA LEU A 21 2.15 -1.85 -12.28
C LEU A 21 3.28 -1.50 -13.29
N ALA A 22 4.36 -2.29 -13.30
CA ALA A 22 5.45 -2.10 -14.27
C ALA A 22 5.00 -2.38 -15.70
N ASN A 23 4.15 -3.38 -15.92
CA ASN A 23 3.57 -3.67 -17.21
C ASN A 23 2.70 -2.52 -17.71
N ALA A 24 1.89 -1.91 -16.83
CA ALA A 24 1.07 -0.77 -17.17
C ALA A 24 1.89 0.49 -17.49
N VAL A 25 2.94 0.78 -16.72
CA VAL A 25 3.91 1.84 -17.05
C VAL A 25 4.52 1.58 -18.43
N ASN A 26 5.04 0.38 -18.66
CA ASN A 26 5.71 0.03 -19.91
C ASN A 26 4.74 -0.04 -21.10
N HIS A 27 3.45 -0.33 -20.88
CA HIS A 27 2.45 -0.19 -21.91
C HIS A 27 2.40 1.27 -22.43
N VAL A 28 2.25 2.25 -21.54
CA VAL A 28 2.24 3.66 -21.89
C VAL A 28 3.54 4.07 -22.60
N LEU A 29 4.69 3.68 -22.05
CA LEU A 29 5.99 4.02 -22.64
C LEU A 29 6.13 3.48 -24.07
N ARG A 30 5.75 2.23 -24.32
CA ARG A 30 5.77 1.62 -25.67
C ARG A 30 4.82 2.32 -26.63
N THR A 31 3.58 2.62 -26.21
CA THR A 31 2.58 3.29 -27.06
C THR A 31 3.12 4.63 -27.58
N HIS A 32 3.90 5.33 -26.76
CA HIS A 32 4.45 6.64 -27.12
C HIS A 32 5.90 6.58 -27.61
N ASN A 33 6.43 5.41 -27.92
CA ASN A 33 7.81 5.19 -28.37
C ASN A 33 8.88 5.71 -27.39
N PHE A 34 8.60 5.69 -26.08
CA PHE A 34 9.57 5.99 -25.05
C PHE A 34 10.32 4.73 -24.59
N PRO A 35 11.55 4.88 -24.07
CA PRO A 35 12.29 3.74 -23.50
C PRO A 35 11.53 3.11 -22.33
N GLU A 36 11.44 1.78 -22.34
CA GLU A 36 10.84 1.04 -21.23
C GLU A 36 11.69 1.12 -19.95
N LYS A 37 11.04 0.93 -18.81
CA LYS A 37 11.64 0.89 -17.48
C LYS A 37 11.77 -0.55 -16.99
N SER A 38 12.87 -0.85 -16.32
CA SER A 38 13.03 -2.10 -15.59
C SER A 38 12.07 -2.16 -14.40
N LEU A 39 11.78 -3.37 -13.91
CA LEU A 39 10.98 -3.55 -12.71
C LEU A 39 11.56 -2.80 -11.50
N ALA A 40 12.88 -2.77 -11.36
CA ALA A 40 13.55 -2.08 -10.27
C ALA A 40 13.34 -0.55 -10.32
N GLU A 41 13.42 0.06 -11.52
CA GLU A 41 13.16 1.48 -11.70
C GLU A 41 11.71 1.84 -11.37
N VAL A 42 10.75 1.00 -11.80
CA VAL A 42 9.34 1.21 -11.47
C VAL A 42 9.10 1.04 -9.98
N LYS A 43 9.63 -0.02 -9.35
CA LYS A 43 9.52 -0.23 -7.89
C LYS A 43 10.01 0.97 -7.08
N ALA A 44 11.10 1.60 -7.48
CA ALA A 44 11.63 2.78 -6.81
C ALA A 44 10.66 3.98 -6.81
N ALA A 45 9.73 4.03 -7.77
CA ALA A 45 8.72 5.08 -7.90
C ALA A 45 7.34 4.71 -7.29
N LEU A 46 7.16 3.46 -6.83
CA LEU A 46 5.91 3.01 -6.17
C LEU A 46 5.80 3.54 -4.72
N GLY A 47 4.61 3.43 -4.14
CA GLY A 47 4.28 3.92 -2.79
C GLY A 47 3.57 5.27 -2.79
N ASN A 48 3.80 6.09 -3.81
CA ASN A 48 3.14 7.37 -4.03
C ASN A 48 1.95 7.25 -5.00
N ALA A 49 1.29 8.38 -5.30
CA ALA A 49 0.20 8.42 -6.28
C ALA A 49 0.70 8.15 -7.71
N VAL A 50 -0.25 7.74 -8.58
CA VAL A 50 0.02 7.45 -9.99
C VAL A 50 0.67 8.63 -10.75
N THR A 51 0.33 9.87 -10.39
CA THR A 51 0.96 11.07 -10.97
C THR A 51 2.46 11.10 -10.71
N TYR A 52 2.89 10.75 -9.49
CA TYR A 52 4.31 10.65 -9.14
C TYR A 52 4.97 9.51 -9.91
N LEU A 53 4.37 8.33 -9.93
CA LEU A 53 4.86 7.17 -10.66
C LEU A 53 5.10 7.52 -12.14
N MET A 54 4.11 8.09 -12.81
CA MET A 54 4.22 8.46 -14.23
C MET A 54 5.27 9.54 -14.44
N ARG A 55 5.37 10.54 -13.54
CA ARG A 55 6.42 11.57 -13.62
C ARG A 55 7.83 10.99 -13.54
N GLN A 56 8.05 9.99 -12.68
CA GLN A 56 9.35 9.31 -12.54
C GLN A 56 9.69 8.41 -13.74
N CYS A 57 8.70 7.84 -14.39
CA CYS A 57 8.90 6.88 -15.47
C CYS A 57 8.95 7.53 -16.86
N LEU A 58 8.21 8.62 -17.06
CA LEU A 58 8.21 9.35 -18.34
C LEU A 58 9.53 10.13 -18.55
N PRO A 59 9.93 10.35 -19.81
CA PRO A 59 11.07 11.21 -20.13
C PRO A 59 10.91 12.64 -19.58
N SER A 60 12.03 13.26 -19.22
CA SER A 60 12.04 14.66 -18.76
C SER A 60 11.58 15.68 -19.80
N THR A 61 11.50 15.27 -21.06
CA THR A 61 10.96 16.09 -22.16
C THR A 61 9.44 16.28 -22.09
N VAL A 62 8.72 15.40 -21.38
CA VAL A 62 7.29 15.54 -21.10
C VAL A 62 7.12 16.52 -19.95
N ALA A 63 6.43 17.63 -20.17
CA ALA A 63 6.18 18.64 -19.14
C ALA A 63 5.06 18.19 -18.16
N ASP A 64 5.06 18.74 -16.93
CA ASP A 64 4.08 18.35 -15.91
C ASP A 64 2.63 18.57 -16.31
N HIS A 65 2.36 19.61 -17.11
CA HIS A 65 1.01 19.90 -17.59
C HIS A 65 0.55 18.96 -18.73
N GLU A 66 1.44 18.11 -19.23
CA GLU A 66 1.17 17.11 -20.27
C GLU A 66 0.97 15.70 -19.71
N LEU A 67 1.04 15.52 -18.38
CA LEU A 67 0.99 14.19 -17.75
C LEU A 67 -0.37 13.50 -17.83
N GLU A 68 -1.46 14.27 -17.82
CA GLU A 68 -2.81 13.72 -17.68
C GLU A 68 -3.18 12.65 -18.72
N PRO A 69 -2.90 12.81 -20.03
CA PRO A 69 -3.20 11.76 -21.01
C PRO A 69 -2.49 10.44 -20.72
N TYR A 70 -1.23 10.47 -20.27
CA TYR A 70 -0.45 9.28 -19.92
C TYR A 70 -0.98 8.61 -18.66
N ILE A 71 -1.43 9.39 -17.68
CA ILE A 71 -2.06 8.90 -16.45
C ILE A 71 -3.37 8.19 -16.76
N GLU A 72 -4.21 8.77 -17.63
CA GLU A 72 -5.49 8.16 -18.02
C GLU A 72 -5.27 6.87 -18.83
N GLU A 73 -4.28 6.81 -19.73
CA GLU A 73 -3.91 5.60 -20.44
C GLU A 73 -3.38 4.51 -19.48
N PHE A 74 -2.53 4.89 -18.52
CA PHE A 74 -2.07 4.00 -17.45
C PHE A 74 -3.25 3.43 -16.67
N LYS A 75 -4.17 4.28 -16.21
CA LYS A 75 -5.35 3.85 -15.43
C LYS A 75 -6.24 2.90 -16.23
N ALA A 76 -6.49 3.21 -17.50
CA ALA A 76 -7.30 2.37 -18.38
C ALA A 76 -6.69 0.98 -18.53
N TYR A 77 -5.41 0.91 -18.91
CA TYR A 77 -4.70 -0.36 -19.06
C TYR A 77 -4.61 -1.14 -17.74
N TYR A 78 -4.15 -0.48 -16.67
CA TYR A 78 -4.00 -1.12 -15.37
C TYR A 78 -5.34 -1.63 -14.82
N GLY A 79 -6.45 -0.90 -15.04
CA GLY A 79 -7.79 -1.32 -14.63
C GLY A 79 -8.22 -2.67 -15.22
N GLU A 80 -7.79 -2.98 -16.44
CA GLU A 80 -8.05 -4.26 -17.12
C GLU A 80 -7.07 -5.38 -16.71
N HIS A 81 -5.87 -4.98 -16.21
CA HIS A 81 -4.73 -5.86 -15.91
C HIS A 81 -4.33 -5.87 -14.44
N LEU A 82 -5.26 -5.56 -13.53
CA LEU A 82 -5.03 -5.48 -12.08
C LEU A 82 -4.53 -6.77 -11.42
N LYS A 83 -4.79 -7.92 -12.05
CA LYS A 83 -4.67 -9.24 -11.45
C LYS A 83 -3.92 -10.25 -12.34
N ASP A 84 -3.17 -9.78 -13.31
CA ASP A 84 -2.48 -10.69 -14.24
C ASP A 84 -1.38 -11.48 -13.52
N THR A 85 -0.64 -10.83 -12.61
CA THR A 85 0.40 -11.43 -11.78
C THR A 85 0.26 -11.08 -10.29
N THR A 86 -0.62 -10.15 -9.95
CA THR A 86 -0.85 -9.73 -8.56
C THR A 86 -1.32 -10.88 -7.70
N ALA A 87 -0.71 -11.04 -6.54
CA ALA A 87 -1.08 -12.07 -5.55
C ALA A 87 -0.74 -11.58 -4.12
N PRO A 88 -1.39 -12.10 -3.08
CA PRO A 88 -0.95 -11.91 -1.71
C PRO A 88 0.49 -12.40 -1.50
N TYR A 89 1.26 -11.66 -0.69
CA TYR A 89 2.56 -12.17 -0.27
C TYR A 89 2.42 -13.45 0.56
N PRO A 90 3.46 -14.31 0.60
CA PRO A 90 3.43 -15.56 1.37
C PRO A 90 3.03 -15.33 2.84
N GLY A 91 2.09 -16.13 3.35
CA GLY A 91 1.62 -16.09 4.73
C GLY A 91 0.60 -14.99 5.06
N ILE A 92 0.33 -14.05 4.16
CA ILE A 92 -0.60 -12.94 4.43
C ILE A 92 -2.01 -13.42 4.76
N LEU A 93 -2.55 -14.38 4.01
CA LEU A 93 -3.92 -14.85 4.26
C LEU A 93 -4.05 -15.54 5.61
N ASP A 94 -3.07 -16.38 5.96
CA ASP A 94 -3.05 -17.09 7.25
C ASP A 94 -2.91 -16.09 8.41
N MET A 95 -2.02 -15.11 8.29
CA MET A 95 -1.86 -14.02 9.27
C MET A 95 -3.16 -13.22 9.47
N LEU A 96 -3.86 -12.86 8.38
CA LEU A 96 -5.12 -12.13 8.47
C LEU A 96 -6.22 -12.97 9.14
N ASP A 97 -6.29 -14.27 8.84
CA ASP A 97 -7.24 -15.17 9.47
C ASP A 97 -6.98 -15.29 10.96
N GLU A 98 -5.72 -15.46 11.38
CA GLU A 98 -5.35 -15.52 12.78
C GLU A 98 -5.65 -14.23 13.54
N LEU A 99 -5.33 -13.06 12.97
CA LEU A 99 -5.68 -11.76 13.58
C LEU A 99 -7.19 -11.63 13.78
N ARG A 100 -8.00 -12.06 12.81
CA ARG A 100 -9.46 -12.04 12.93
C ARG A 100 -9.97 -12.98 14.01
N GLU A 101 -9.44 -14.19 14.07
CA GLU A 101 -9.79 -15.18 15.12
C GLU A 101 -9.47 -14.66 16.50
N GLN A 102 -8.38 -13.89 16.65
CA GLN A 102 -8.00 -13.20 17.88
C GLN A 102 -8.84 -11.96 18.17
N GLY A 103 -9.73 -11.56 17.27
CA GLY A 103 -10.67 -10.44 17.45
C GLY A 103 -10.13 -9.07 17.07
N TYR A 104 -9.03 -8.97 16.33
CA TYR A 104 -8.52 -7.71 15.79
C TYR A 104 -9.43 -7.16 14.70
N LYS A 105 -9.57 -5.83 14.67
CA LYS A 105 -10.21 -5.10 13.59
C LYS A 105 -9.17 -4.76 12.53
N LEU A 106 -9.49 -5.02 11.26
CA LEU A 106 -8.54 -4.92 10.16
C LEU A 106 -9.04 -4.00 9.06
N ALA A 107 -8.14 -3.19 8.48
CA ALA A 107 -8.44 -2.33 7.35
C ALA A 107 -7.28 -2.27 6.35
N ILE A 108 -7.60 -1.92 5.10
CA ILE A 108 -6.64 -1.45 4.09
C ILE A 108 -6.75 0.06 3.95
N VAL A 109 -5.59 0.74 3.83
CA VAL A 109 -5.48 2.15 3.43
C VAL A 109 -4.37 2.30 2.41
N SER A 110 -4.71 2.70 1.18
CA SER A 110 -3.76 2.73 0.05
C SER A 110 -3.86 4.01 -0.78
N ASN A 111 -2.73 4.48 -1.31
CA ASN A 111 -2.68 5.55 -2.33
C ASN A 111 -3.15 5.10 -3.72
N LYS A 112 -3.48 3.81 -3.88
CA LYS A 112 -4.20 3.31 -5.05
C LYS A 112 -5.62 3.91 -5.07
N ILE A 113 -6.13 4.25 -6.27
CA ILE A 113 -7.51 4.74 -6.43
C ILE A 113 -8.53 3.72 -5.89
N GLN A 114 -9.64 4.22 -5.35
CA GLN A 114 -10.68 3.37 -4.72
C GLN A 114 -11.20 2.27 -5.65
N GLU A 115 -11.33 2.59 -6.96
CA GLU A 115 -11.78 1.66 -8.00
C GLU A 115 -10.80 0.51 -8.22
N GLY A 116 -9.53 0.66 -7.83
CA GLY A 116 -8.53 -0.41 -7.86
C GLY A 116 -8.48 -1.19 -6.54
N VAL A 117 -8.63 -0.53 -5.39
CA VAL A 117 -8.60 -1.17 -4.06
C VAL A 117 -9.79 -2.11 -3.87
N THR A 118 -10.99 -1.65 -4.22
CA THR A 118 -12.23 -2.41 -3.99
C THR A 118 -12.24 -3.79 -4.64
N PRO A 119 -11.94 -3.95 -5.95
CA PRO A 119 -11.92 -5.26 -6.58
C PRO A 119 -10.80 -6.16 -6.06
N LEU A 120 -9.61 -5.62 -5.75
CA LEU A 120 -8.51 -6.39 -5.19
C LEU A 120 -8.84 -6.91 -3.79
N ASN A 121 -9.40 -6.05 -2.93
CA ASN A 121 -9.85 -6.47 -1.60
C ASN A 121 -10.89 -7.59 -1.68
N LYS A 122 -11.89 -7.43 -2.54
CA LYS A 122 -12.94 -8.44 -2.73
C LYS A 122 -12.38 -9.78 -3.24
N GLU A 123 -11.43 -9.74 -4.17
CA GLU A 123 -10.84 -10.93 -4.80
C GLU A 123 -9.96 -11.71 -3.83
N TYR A 124 -9.02 -11.02 -3.17
CA TYR A 124 -7.96 -11.69 -2.41
C TYR A 124 -8.29 -11.83 -0.92
N PHE A 125 -9.05 -10.89 -0.35
CA PHE A 125 -9.25 -10.86 1.10
C PHE A 125 -10.70 -11.09 1.53
N GLY A 126 -11.68 -10.73 0.70
CA GLY A 126 -13.10 -10.91 1.01
C GLY A 126 -13.47 -10.24 2.34
N ASP A 127 -14.10 -11.00 3.26
CA ASP A 127 -14.52 -10.49 4.56
C ASP A 127 -13.38 -10.32 5.58
N ARG A 128 -12.14 -10.68 5.23
CA ARG A 128 -10.97 -10.52 6.13
C ARG A 128 -10.69 -9.05 6.43
N LEU A 129 -10.90 -8.19 5.45
CA LEU A 129 -10.62 -6.76 5.53
C LEU A 129 -11.92 -5.97 5.22
N PRO A 130 -12.79 -5.78 6.23
CA PRO A 130 -14.11 -5.18 6.03
C PRO A 130 -14.06 -3.70 5.61
N VAL A 131 -12.96 -3.01 5.93
CA VAL A 131 -12.73 -1.62 5.56
C VAL A 131 -11.56 -1.55 4.59
N ALA A 132 -11.77 -0.96 3.42
CA ALA A 132 -10.74 -0.79 2.39
C ALA A 132 -10.87 0.58 1.74
N ILE A 133 -9.93 1.48 2.07
CA ILE A 133 -9.93 2.87 1.65
C ILE A 133 -8.79 3.10 0.68
N GLY A 134 -9.15 3.51 -0.53
CA GLY A 134 -8.26 4.02 -1.56
C GLY A 134 -8.36 5.53 -1.72
N GLU A 135 -7.51 6.10 -2.58
CA GLU A 135 -7.59 7.51 -2.97
C GLU A 135 -8.96 7.81 -3.59
N ARG A 136 -9.62 8.83 -3.07
CA ARG A 136 -10.95 9.28 -3.53
C ARG A 136 -11.18 10.75 -3.18
N PRO A 137 -12.09 11.45 -3.87
CA PRO A 137 -12.42 12.84 -3.56
C PRO A 137 -12.85 13.03 -2.10
N GLY A 138 -12.36 14.10 -1.46
CA GLY A 138 -12.72 14.45 -0.08
C GLY A 138 -11.82 13.86 1.00
N LEU A 139 -10.86 12.99 0.66
CA LEU A 139 -9.81 12.51 1.56
C LEU A 139 -8.44 12.85 0.97
N GLN A 140 -7.56 13.42 1.79
CA GLN A 140 -6.18 13.59 1.38
C GLN A 140 -5.47 12.22 1.40
N ARG A 141 -4.64 11.99 0.36
CA ARG A 141 -3.86 10.74 0.25
C ARG A 141 -2.71 10.69 1.24
N LYS A 142 -2.20 9.49 1.50
CA LYS A 142 -0.97 9.29 2.28
C LYS A 142 0.18 10.15 1.72
N PRO A 143 1.00 10.79 2.56
CA PRO A 143 1.11 10.59 4.01
C PRO A 143 0.17 11.42 4.89
N ALA A 144 -0.85 12.12 4.34
CA ALA A 144 -1.87 12.74 5.17
C ALA A 144 -2.66 11.69 5.96
N PRO A 145 -3.12 11.99 7.19
CA PRO A 145 -3.78 11.03 8.06
C PRO A 145 -5.22 10.71 7.68
N ASP A 146 -5.80 11.47 6.75
CA ASP A 146 -7.25 11.49 6.46
C ASP A 146 -7.83 10.10 6.20
N MET A 147 -7.17 9.31 5.32
CA MET A 147 -7.66 7.97 4.96
C MET A 147 -7.54 6.99 6.13
N VAL A 148 -6.48 7.09 6.94
CA VAL A 148 -6.30 6.25 8.14
C VAL A 148 -7.37 6.60 9.18
N LEU A 149 -7.56 7.89 9.48
CA LEU A 149 -8.57 8.34 10.43
C LEU A 149 -9.98 7.98 9.98
N GLN A 150 -10.25 7.99 8.66
CA GLN A 150 -11.52 7.51 8.12
C GLN A 150 -11.68 6.00 8.32
N ALA A 151 -10.64 5.20 8.08
CA ALA A 151 -10.68 3.75 8.32
C ALA A 151 -10.92 3.43 9.80
N LEU A 152 -10.22 4.11 10.70
CA LEU A 152 -10.41 3.95 12.15
C LEU A 152 -11.82 4.34 12.60
N LYS A 153 -12.40 5.40 12.02
CA LYS A 153 -13.79 5.79 12.28
C LYS A 153 -14.77 4.71 11.84
N GLU A 154 -14.58 4.11 10.66
CA GLU A 154 -15.45 3.02 10.16
C GLU A 154 -15.33 1.76 11.03
N LEU A 155 -14.14 1.49 11.58
CA LEU A 155 -13.88 0.38 12.50
C LEU A 155 -14.29 0.70 13.94
N ASN A 156 -14.68 1.93 14.24
CA ASN A 156 -14.92 2.40 15.61
C ASN A 156 -13.73 2.09 16.53
N SER A 157 -12.56 2.60 16.16
CA SER A 157 -11.26 2.37 16.82
C SER A 157 -10.52 3.68 17.04
N PRO A 158 -9.90 3.89 18.20
CA PRO A 158 -9.07 5.08 18.43
C PRO A 158 -7.64 4.88 17.90
N PRO A 159 -6.93 5.96 17.50
CA PRO A 159 -5.55 5.87 17.00
C PRO A 159 -4.57 5.21 17.99
N GLU A 160 -4.68 5.51 19.28
CA GLU A 160 -3.81 5.00 20.34
C GLU A 160 -3.89 3.48 20.57
N GLU A 161 -4.95 2.84 20.08
CA GLU A 161 -5.14 1.38 20.09
C GLU A 161 -4.89 0.75 18.71
N SER A 162 -4.29 1.49 17.79
CA SER A 162 -4.15 1.06 16.40
C SER A 162 -2.68 1.01 15.96
N ILE A 163 -2.38 0.07 15.07
CA ILE A 163 -1.07 -0.13 14.46
C ILE A 163 -1.22 0.05 12.95
N TYR A 164 -0.22 0.68 12.34
CA TYR A 164 -0.09 0.76 10.88
C TYR A 164 1.02 -0.17 10.39
N VAL A 165 0.76 -0.90 9.31
CA VAL A 165 1.72 -1.83 8.68
C VAL A 165 1.95 -1.41 7.24
N GLY A 166 3.21 -1.19 6.85
CA GLY A 166 3.55 -0.74 5.50
C GLY A 166 5.01 -1.00 5.13
N ASP A 167 5.34 -0.84 3.84
CA ASP A 167 6.65 -1.17 3.28
C ASP A 167 7.49 0.04 2.85
N SER A 168 6.94 1.26 2.91
CA SER A 168 7.57 2.45 2.33
C SER A 168 7.72 3.63 3.31
N GLU A 169 8.52 4.61 2.89
CA GLU A 169 8.65 5.91 3.58
C GLU A 169 7.31 6.65 3.72
N VAL A 170 6.40 6.44 2.77
CA VAL A 170 5.06 7.03 2.81
C VAL A 170 4.25 6.43 3.96
N ASP A 171 4.40 5.13 4.20
CA ASP A 171 3.69 4.42 5.28
C ASP A 171 4.19 4.84 6.65
N VAL A 172 5.51 4.97 6.81
CA VAL A 172 6.12 5.46 8.06
C VAL A 172 5.59 6.85 8.39
N ALA A 173 5.63 7.78 7.42
CA ALA A 173 5.11 9.13 7.60
C ALA A 173 3.59 9.14 7.83
N THR A 174 2.83 8.22 7.20
CA THR A 174 1.39 8.08 7.42
C THR A 174 1.08 7.64 8.85
N ALA A 175 1.80 6.64 9.35
CA ALA A 175 1.66 6.18 10.74
C ALA A 175 1.94 7.32 11.72
N GLU A 176 3.04 8.04 11.54
CA GLU A 176 3.42 9.20 12.37
C GLU A 176 2.34 10.28 12.36
N ASN A 177 1.91 10.70 11.17
CA ASN A 177 0.90 11.75 11.01
C ASN A 177 -0.48 11.36 11.56
N SER A 178 -0.76 10.06 11.64
CA SER A 178 -2.02 9.50 12.17
C SER A 178 -1.94 9.18 13.66
N GLY A 179 -0.74 9.29 14.28
CA GLY A 179 -0.52 8.93 15.68
C GLY A 179 -0.53 7.43 15.96
N LEU A 180 -0.24 6.60 14.96
CA LEU A 180 -0.18 5.15 15.07
C LEU A 180 1.26 4.66 15.22
N LEU A 181 1.43 3.53 15.91
CA LEU A 181 2.69 2.79 15.86
C LEU A 181 2.86 2.19 14.46
N CYS A 182 4.09 2.25 13.92
CA CYS A 182 4.42 1.65 12.62
C CYS A 182 5.14 0.31 12.78
N ILE A 183 4.68 -0.70 12.02
CA ILE A 183 5.45 -1.92 11.72
C ILE A 183 5.89 -1.83 10.26
N GLY A 184 7.19 -1.79 10.02
CA GLY A 184 7.77 -1.84 8.68
C GLY A 184 7.89 -3.28 8.18
N VAL A 185 7.55 -3.53 6.91
CA VAL A 185 7.75 -4.86 6.29
C VAL A 185 8.84 -4.79 5.23
N THR A 186 9.64 -5.86 5.09
CA THR A 186 10.85 -5.85 4.23
C THR A 186 10.71 -6.61 2.91
N TRP A 187 9.57 -7.27 2.67
CA TRP A 187 9.32 -8.00 1.43
C TRP A 187 8.73 -7.14 0.30
N GLY A 188 8.45 -5.87 0.57
CA GLY A 188 7.77 -4.94 -0.33
C GLY A 188 8.66 -4.27 -1.37
N PHE A 189 8.48 -2.98 -1.55
CA PHE A 189 9.16 -2.18 -2.57
C PHE A 189 10.47 -1.56 -2.07
N ARG A 190 10.66 -1.46 -0.75
CA ARG A 190 11.83 -0.86 -0.11
C ARG A 190 12.66 -1.87 0.65
N GLU A 191 13.94 -1.56 0.77
CA GLU A 191 14.90 -2.35 1.55
C GLU A 191 14.77 -2.05 3.05
N GLU A 192 15.17 -3.01 3.88
CA GLU A 192 15.14 -2.89 5.35
C GLU A 192 15.90 -1.66 5.87
N SER A 193 17.00 -1.30 5.21
CA SER A 193 17.83 -0.15 5.56
C SER A 193 17.03 1.15 5.63
N LEU A 194 16.04 1.33 4.76
CA LEU A 194 15.18 2.52 4.80
C LEU A 194 14.37 2.59 6.09
N HIS A 195 13.77 1.48 6.53
CA HIS A 195 13.02 1.46 7.79
C HIS A 195 13.90 1.79 8.99
N GLN A 196 15.15 1.28 9.00
CA GLN A 196 16.13 1.58 10.04
C GLN A 196 16.53 3.07 10.04
N GLU A 197 16.79 3.65 8.86
CA GLU A 197 17.09 5.08 8.68
C GLU A 197 15.95 5.98 9.14
N LEU A 198 14.70 5.57 8.94
CA LEU A 198 13.50 6.27 9.38
C LEU A 198 13.14 6.01 10.85
N GLY A 199 13.94 5.23 11.58
CA GLY A 199 13.74 4.97 13.00
C GLY A 199 12.59 4.03 13.33
N VAL A 200 12.16 3.20 12.38
CA VAL A 200 11.14 2.17 12.62
C VAL A 200 11.71 1.11 13.56
N THR A 201 11.07 0.93 14.72
CA THR A 201 11.55 0.02 15.77
C THR A 201 11.03 -1.40 15.65
N HIS A 202 9.95 -1.60 14.89
CA HIS A 202 9.31 -2.89 14.69
C HIS A 202 9.36 -3.24 13.20
N ILE A 203 10.19 -4.21 12.84
CA ILE A 203 10.42 -4.64 11.46
C ILE A 203 10.05 -6.11 11.33
N ALA A 204 9.19 -6.43 10.37
CA ALA A 204 8.77 -7.78 10.03
C ALA A 204 9.43 -8.23 8.71
N GLN A 205 10.04 -9.42 8.70
CA GLN A 205 10.66 -10.01 7.51
C GLN A 205 9.73 -11.01 6.81
N LYS A 206 8.69 -11.48 7.50
CA LYS A 206 7.63 -12.35 6.99
C LYS A 206 6.31 -12.08 7.73
N ALA A 207 5.19 -12.55 7.19
CA ALA A 207 3.86 -12.29 7.76
C ALA A 207 3.73 -12.71 9.24
N ASP A 208 4.28 -13.86 9.64
CA ASP A 208 4.23 -14.35 11.02
C ASP A 208 4.93 -13.43 12.03
N ASP A 209 5.91 -12.64 11.58
CA ASP A 209 6.61 -11.70 12.45
C ASP A 209 5.67 -10.58 12.92
N ILE A 210 4.67 -10.21 12.10
CA ILE A 210 3.64 -9.23 12.47
C ILE A 210 2.86 -9.72 13.68
N LEU A 211 2.42 -11.00 13.68
CA LEU A 211 1.71 -11.61 14.82
C LEU A 211 2.56 -11.55 16.10
N SER A 212 3.81 -11.97 16.00
CA SER A 212 4.75 -12.01 17.12
C SER A 212 5.03 -10.61 17.70
N ILE A 213 5.15 -9.59 16.84
CA ILE A 213 5.33 -8.20 17.25
C ILE A 213 4.09 -7.71 18.00
N ILE A 214 2.89 -7.91 17.42
CA ILE A 214 1.62 -7.50 18.03
C ILE A 214 1.40 -8.16 19.38
N GLU A 215 1.66 -9.46 19.49
CA GLU A 215 1.59 -10.17 20.77
C GLU A 215 2.51 -9.56 21.83
N THR A 216 3.73 -9.19 21.42
CA THR A 216 4.71 -8.57 22.33
C THR A 216 4.26 -7.19 22.79
N LEU A 217 3.69 -6.40 21.90
CA LEU A 217 3.15 -5.06 22.17
C LEU A 217 1.91 -5.08 23.08
N ASN A 218 1.21 -6.21 23.15
CA ASN A 218 -0.01 -6.40 23.94
C ASN A 218 0.24 -7.06 25.31
N LYS A 219 1.50 -7.44 25.65
CA LYS A 219 1.90 -7.93 26.98
C LYS A 219 2.16 -6.79 27.93
#